data_7b915a892c66457ca8f824aca56b7ced
#
_entry.id   7b915a892c66457ca8f824aca56b7ced
#
_cell.length_a   1.000
_cell.length_b   1.000
_cell.length_c   1.000
_cell.angle_alpha   90.00
_cell.angle_beta   90.00
_cell.angle_gamma   90.00
#
_symmetry.space_group_name_H-M   'P 1'
#
loop_
_entity.id
_entity.type
_entity.pdbx_description
1 polymer ?
#
loop_
_entity_poly.entity_id
_entity_poly.type
_entity_poly.pdbx_seq_one_letter_code
_entity_poly.pdbx_strand_id
1 'polypeptide(L)'
;LLLQMIDAQPRSLIGHRNRALLSLGYDFLARRSELAALKFEYLEFLPDGTLRGMIPKSKADQLGYGRLTFGSRRSAGLLKTWLKKKPKSIHWLFCPISHGKCLDRHLCDRSASEIVKFAVRQSGKSWPVAAQYSGHSLRIGAAQDLLIKGHDTLAIMRAGGWRSLDSVNGYLKFAEHNVWAS
;
A
#
# COMPACT_ATOMS: atom_id res chain seq x y z
N LEU A 1 8.71 11.16 -1.57
CA LEU A 1 9.38 9.94 -1.12
C LEU A 1 8.84 8.68 -1.80
N LEU A 2 7.50 8.44 -1.84
CA LEU A 2 6.93 7.20 -2.42
C LEU A 2 7.42 6.93 -3.86
N LEU A 3 7.40 7.94 -4.74
CA LEU A 3 7.88 7.79 -6.13
C LEU A 3 9.36 7.39 -6.16
N GLN A 4 10.20 8.04 -5.37
CA GLN A 4 11.62 7.68 -5.25
C GLN A 4 11.82 6.24 -4.79
N MET A 5 11.02 5.75 -3.83
CA MET A 5 11.05 4.37 -3.37
C MET A 5 10.66 3.39 -4.49
N ILE A 6 9.65 3.72 -5.28
CA ILE A 6 9.17 2.92 -6.41
C ILE A 6 10.23 2.88 -7.50
N ASP A 7 10.80 4.01 -7.88
CA ASP A 7 11.76 4.13 -8.98
C ASP A 7 13.10 3.46 -8.65
N ALA A 8 13.51 3.49 -7.38
CA ALA A 8 14.74 2.85 -6.90
C ALA A 8 14.68 1.31 -6.90
N GLN A 9 13.50 0.69 -7.10
CA GLN A 9 13.42 -0.78 -7.10
C GLN A 9 14.11 -1.38 -8.34
N PRO A 10 14.85 -2.49 -8.20
CA PRO A 10 15.59 -3.11 -9.30
C PRO A 10 14.66 -3.65 -10.41
N ARG A 11 15.17 -3.76 -11.64
CA ARG A 11 14.44 -4.37 -12.78
C ARG A 11 14.44 -5.91 -12.69
N SER A 12 13.97 -6.46 -11.59
CA SER A 12 13.91 -7.89 -11.29
C SER A 12 12.51 -8.31 -10.85
N LEU A 13 12.26 -9.61 -10.70
CA LEU A 13 10.99 -10.14 -10.22
C LEU A 13 10.62 -9.52 -8.85
N ILE A 14 11.58 -9.44 -7.93
CA ILE A 14 11.42 -8.81 -6.61
C ILE A 14 11.07 -7.34 -6.76
N GLY A 15 11.75 -6.60 -7.64
CA GLY A 15 11.49 -5.18 -7.83
C GLY A 15 10.12 -4.90 -8.43
N HIS A 16 9.64 -5.73 -9.36
CA HIS A 16 8.27 -5.60 -9.88
C HIS A 16 7.21 -5.82 -8.79
N ARG A 17 7.40 -6.85 -7.93
CA ARG A 17 6.54 -7.06 -6.77
C ARG A 17 6.56 -5.86 -5.82
N ASN A 18 7.76 -5.37 -5.49
CA ASN A 18 7.92 -4.27 -4.54
C ASN A 18 7.28 -2.97 -5.05
N ARG A 19 7.48 -2.62 -6.34
CA ARG A 19 6.81 -1.44 -6.93
C ARG A 19 5.30 -1.51 -6.78
N ALA A 20 4.70 -2.65 -7.13
CA ALA A 20 3.27 -2.85 -7.03
C ALA A 20 2.80 -2.80 -5.58
N LEU A 21 3.53 -3.44 -4.65
CA LEU A 21 3.22 -3.46 -3.22
C LEU A 21 3.27 -2.07 -2.60
N LEU A 22 4.32 -1.29 -2.87
CA LEU A 22 4.51 0.06 -2.35
C LEU A 22 3.39 1.00 -2.84
N SER A 23 3.12 0.99 -4.14
CA SER A 23 2.09 1.84 -4.74
C SER A 23 0.69 1.48 -4.25
N LEU A 24 0.36 0.19 -4.23
CA LEU A 24 -0.96 -0.27 -3.82
C LEU A 24 -1.18 -0.11 -2.32
N GLY A 25 -0.18 -0.38 -1.50
CA GLY A 25 -0.24 -0.19 -0.05
C GLY A 25 -0.51 1.26 0.36
N TYR A 26 0.05 2.19 -0.40
CA TYR A 26 -0.21 3.62 -0.26
C TYR A 26 -1.63 3.98 -0.71
N ASP A 27 -2.01 3.67 -1.96
CA ASP A 27 -3.31 4.04 -2.51
C ASP A 27 -4.48 3.44 -1.72
N PHE A 28 -4.34 2.19 -1.28
CA PHE A 28 -5.36 1.50 -0.49
C PHE A 28 -5.39 1.89 0.99
N LEU A 29 -4.48 2.73 1.46
CA LEU A 29 -4.29 3.00 2.89
C LEU A 29 -4.28 1.68 3.70
N ALA A 30 -3.64 0.64 3.14
CA ALA A 30 -3.73 -0.71 3.67
C ALA A 30 -2.91 -0.87 4.96
N ARG A 31 -3.45 -1.64 5.92
CA ARG A 31 -2.63 -2.16 7.00
C ARG A 31 -1.66 -3.20 6.44
N ARG A 32 -0.50 -3.35 7.05
CA ARG A 32 0.53 -4.32 6.60
C ARG A 32 -0.02 -5.75 6.47
N SER A 33 -0.87 -6.17 7.39
CA SER A 33 -1.50 -7.49 7.35
C SER A 33 -2.54 -7.62 6.24
N GLU A 34 -3.32 -6.57 6.01
CA GLU A 34 -4.27 -6.51 4.89
C GLU A 34 -3.54 -6.61 3.55
N LEU A 35 -2.46 -5.84 3.39
CA LEU A 35 -1.64 -5.83 2.17
C LEU A 35 -0.95 -7.19 1.93
N ALA A 36 -0.42 -7.80 2.99
CA ALA A 36 0.26 -9.10 2.91
C ALA A 36 -0.69 -10.24 2.54
N ALA A 37 -1.94 -10.20 3.03
CA ALA A 37 -2.94 -11.24 2.81
C ALA A 37 -3.89 -10.97 1.63
N LEU A 38 -3.63 -9.91 0.84
CA LEU A 38 -4.50 -9.55 -0.28
C LEU A 38 -4.40 -10.59 -1.40
N LYS A 39 -5.57 -10.95 -1.96
CA LYS A 39 -5.67 -11.88 -3.08
C LYS A 39 -6.06 -11.15 -4.36
N PHE A 40 -5.71 -11.74 -5.50
CA PHE A 40 -6.05 -11.18 -6.81
C PHE A 40 -7.56 -11.09 -7.03
N GLU A 41 -8.33 -12.07 -6.58
CA GLU A 41 -9.80 -12.14 -6.73
C GLU A 41 -10.56 -10.96 -6.06
N TYR A 42 -9.89 -10.21 -5.16
CA TYR A 42 -10.47 -9.03 -4.53
C TYR A 42 -10.25 -7.73 -5.33
N LEU A 43 -9.71 -7.83 -6.54
CA LEU A 43 -9.31 -6.67 -7.34
C LEU A 43 -10.04 -6.64 -8.67
N GLU A 44 -10.40 -5.44 -9.09
CA GLU A 44 -11.01 -5.16 -10.39
C GLU A 44 -10.31 -3.98 -11.06
N PHE A 45 -9.89 -4.16 -12.31
CA PHE A 45 -9.37 -3.07 -13.13
C PHE A 45 -10.53 -2.36 -13.81
N LEU A 46 -10.65 -1.07 -13.55
CA LEU A 46 -11.74 -0.25 -14.07
C LEU A 46 -11.43 0.27 -15.48
N PRO A 47 -12.49 0.63 -16.28
CA PRO A 47 -12.32 1.14 -17.66
C PRO A 47 -11.52 2.45 -17.72
N ASP A 48 -11.59 3.28 -16.68
CA ASP A 48 -10.83 4.54 -16.58
C ASP A 48 -9.34 4.33 -16.29
N GLY A 49 -8.90 3.08 -16.18
CA GLY A 49 -7.52 2.71 -15.90
C GLY A 49 -7.16 2.68 -14.42
N THR A 50 -8.10 2.98 -13.53
CA THR A 50 -7.91 2.86 -12.08
C THR A 50 -8.18 1.42 -11.60
N LEU A 51 -8.12 1.21 -10.29
CA LEU A 51 -8.28 -0.10 -9.66
C LEU A 51 -9.28 0.01 -8.51
N ARG A 52 -10.23 -0.92 -8.45
CA ARG A 52 -11.10 -1.12 -7.30
C ARG A 52 -10.63 -2.37 -6.55
N GLY A 53 -10.62 -2.30 -5.23
CA GLY A 53 -10.28 -3.43 -4.38
C GLY A 53 -11.23 -3.57 -3.21
N MET A 54 -11.44 -4.82 -2.78
CA MET A 54 -12.12 -5.16 -1.55
C MET A 54 -11.09 -5.69 -0.56
N ILE A 55 -10.87 -4.99 0.55
CA ILE A 55 -10.12 -5.53 1.67
C ILE A 55 -11.10 -6.31 2.52
N PRO A 56 -10.94 -7.65 2.58
CA PRO A 56 -11.86 -8.48 3.34
C PRO A 56 -11.74 -8.20 4.84
N LYS A 57 -12.62 -8.81 5.63
CA LYS A 57 -12.68 -8.69 7.08
C LYS A 57 -11.28 -8.70 7.72
N SER A 58 -10.99 -7.68 8.51
CA SER A 58 -9.82 -7.64 9.39
C SER A 58 -10.27 -7.86 10.85
N LYS A 59 -9.32 -8.16 11.76
CA LYS A 59 -9.61 -8.26 13.21
C LYS A 59 -10.34 -7.02 13.77
N ALA A 60 -10.25 -5.88 13.08
CA ALA A 60 -10.91 -4.65 13.47
C ALA A 60 -12.32 -4.50 12.88
N ASP A 61 -12.75 -5.33 11.95
CA ASP A 61 -14.09 -5.30 11.34
C ASP A 61 -14.97 -6.38 11.95
N GLN A 62 -15.66 -6.04 13.05
CA GLN A 62 -16.53 -6.97 13.79
C GLN A 62 -17.79 -7.37 13.01
N LEU A 63 -18.27 -6.49 12.10
CA LEU A 63 -19.46 -6.74 11.29
C LEU A 63 -19.15 -7.55 10.01
N GLY A 64 -17.87 -7.64 9.63
CA GLY A 64 -17.45 -8.53 8.55
C GLY A 64 -17.72 -8.05 7.13
N TYR A 65 -18.08 -6.77 6.94
CA TYR A 65 -18.40 -6.22 5.60
C TYR A 65 -17.18 -5.97 4.72
N GLY A 66 -15.97 -5.97 5.30
CA GLY A 66 -14.78 -5.56 4.57
C GLY A 66 -14.73 -4.06 4.27
N ARG A 67 -13.82 -3.64 3.41
CA ARG A 67 -13.62 -2.24 3.05
C ARG A 67 -13.36 -2.11 1.55
N LEU A 68 -14.20 -1.32 0.88
CA LEU A 68 -13.97 -0.91 -0.50
C LEU A 68 -12.83 0.12 -0.54
N THR A 69 -11.94 -0.02 -1.52
CA THR A 69 -10.78 0.86 -1.69
C THR A 69 -10.47 1.03 -3.18
N PHE A 70 -9.74 2.10 -3.50
CA PHE A 70 -9.42 2.43 -4.89
C PHE A 70 -7.91 2.67 -5.04
N GLY A 71 -7.37 2.23 -6.17
CA GLY A 71 -5.98 2.47 -6.57
C GLY A 71 -5.89 3.33 -7.81
N SER A 72 -4.85 4.15 -7.87
CA SER A 72 -4.56 5.03 -9.00
C SER A 72 -4.20 4.24 -10.26
N ARG A 73 -4.21 4.93 -11.41
CA ARG A 73 -3.71 4.40 -12.70
C ARG A 73 -2.26 3.90 -12.58
N ARG A 74 -1.43 4.58 -11.78
CA ARG A 74 -0.06 4.14 -11.48
C ARG A 74 -0.07 2.76 -10.81
N SER A 75 -0.84 2.58 -9.74
CA SER A 75 -0.93 1.29 -9.05
C SER A 75 -1.46 0.19 -9.96
N ALA A 76 -2.48 0.48 -10.77
CA ALA A 76 -3.01 -0.45 -11.75
C ALA A 76 -1.95 -0.87 -12.79
N GLY A 77 -1.16 0.05 -13.32
CA GLY A 77 -0.08 -0.22 -14.28
C GLY A 77 1.05 -1.06 -13.69
N LEU A 78 1.51 -0.71 -12.48
CA LEU A 78 2.54 -1.46 -11.77
C LEU A 78 2.06 -2.87 -11.41
N LEU A 79 0.81 -2.98 -10.99
CA LEU A 79 0.20 -4.27 -10.68
C LEU A 79 0.05 -5.16 -11.91
N LYS A 80 -0.43 -4.63 -13.05
CA LYS A 80 -0.47 -5.35 -14.33
C LYS A 80 0.91 -5.90 -14.71
N THR A 81 1.96 -5.10 -14.52
CA THR A 81 3.34 -5.51 -14.80
C THR A 81 3.80 -6.64 -13.88
N TRP A 82 3.47 -6.58 -12.60
CA TRP A 82 3.76 -7.64 -11.63
C TRP A 82 3.01 -8.94 -11.98
N LEU A 83 1.70 -8.84 -12.24
CA LEU A 83 0.84 -10.01 -12.55
C LEU A 83 1.26 -10.75 -13.83
N LYS A 84 1.83 -10.07 -14.82
CA LYS A 84 2.41 -10.73 -16.01
C LYS A 84 3.61 -11.62 -15.69
N LYS A 85 4.28 -11.38 -14.57
CA LYS A 85 5.50 -12.09 -14.15
C LYS A 85 5.27 -13.10 -13.04
N LYS A 86 4.22 -12.92 -12.25
CA LYS A 86 3.81 -13.83 -11.19
C LYS A 86 3.10 -15.05 -11.79
N PRO A 87 3.38 -16.29 -11.34
CA PRO A 87 2.63 -17.48 -11.75
C PRO A 87 1.12 -17.32 -11.47
N LYS A 88 0.29 -17.65 -12.47
CA LYS A 88 -1.18 -17.55 -12.35
C LYS A 88 -1.78 -18.50 -11.31
N SER A 89 -1.11 -19.61 -11.02
CA SER A 89 -1.51 -20.58 -9.99
C SER A 89 -1.45 -20.03 -8.57
N ILE A 90 -0.70 -18.97 -8.32
CA ILE A 90 -0.59 -18.36 -6.99
C ILE A 90 -1.72 -17.35 -6.81
N HIS A 91 -2.66 -17.62 -5.88
CA HIS A 91 -3.82 -16.75 -5.60
C HIS A 91 -3.45 -15.48 -4.81
N TRP A 92 -2.38 -15.53 -4.01
CA TRP A 92 -1.92 -14.38 -3.26
C TRP A 92 -1.43 -13.27 -4.18
N LEU A 93 -1.88 -12.05 -3.92
CA LEU A 93 -1.46 -10.91 -4.74
C LEU A 93 0.05 -10.68 -4.63
N PHE A 94 0.56 -10.73 -3.40
CA PHE A 94 1.98 -10.61 -3.10
C PHE A 94 2.47 -11.88 -2.40
N CYS A 95 3.49 -12.50 -2.95
CA CYS A 95 4.09 -13.72 -2.44
C CYS A 95 5.58 -13.52 -2.14
N PRO A 96 6.18 -14.34 -1.27
CA PRO A 96 7.62 -14.38 -1.11
C PRO A 96 8.30 -14.86 -2.40
N ILE A 97 9.52 -14.36 -2.61
CA ILE A 97 10.37 -14.77 -3.74
C ILE A 97 11.67 -15.31 -3.15
N SER A 98 12.02 -16.52 -3.53
CA SER A 98 13.26 -17.18 -3.14
C SER A 98 13.94 -17.75 -4.37
N HIS A 99 15.25 -17.53 -4.51
CA HIS A 99 16.03 -17.99 -5.67
C HIS A 99 15.37 -17.65 -7.03
N GLY A 100 14.81 -16.44 -7.14
CA GLY A 100 14.14 -15.97 -8.37
C GLY A 100 12.77 -16.59 -8.64
N LYS A 101 12.20 -17.39 -7.74
CA LYS A 101 10.89 -18.05 -7.90
C LYS A 101 9.89 -17.56 -6.87
N CYS A 102 8.64 -17.35 -7.29
CA CYS A 102 7.52 -17.07 -6.40
C CYS A 102 7.17 -18.32 -5.59
N LEU A 103 6.93 -18.15 -4.29
CA LEU A 103 6.47 -19.22 -3.41
C LEU A 103 4.94 -19.10 -3.23
N ASP A 104 4.21 -20.23 -3.26
CA ASP A 104 2.77 -20.24 -3.10
C ASP A 104 2.34 -20.10 -1.63
N ARG A 105 2.54 -18.92 -1.12
CA ARG A 105 2.06 -18.47 0.19
C ARG A 105 2.00 -16.95 0.23
N HIS A 106 1.22 -16.38 1.15
CA HIS A 106 1.19 -14.93 1.36
C HIS A 106 2.50 -14.41 1.96
N LEU A 107 2.76 -13.13 1.79
CA LEU A 107 3.81 -12.45 2.54
C LEU A 107 3.45 -12.45 4.04
N CYS A 108 4.43 -12.55 4.92
CA CYS A 108 4.18 -12.23 6.32
C CYS A 108 4.22 -10.71 6.54
N ASP A 109 3.58 -10.26 7.60
CA ASP A 109 3.50 -8.84 7.97
C ASP A 109 4.89 -8.19 8.09
N ARG A 110 5.84 -8.93 8.65
CA ARG A 110 7.22 -8.48 8.79
C ARG A 110 7.87 -8.22 7.43
N SER A 111 7.65 -9.13 6.46
CA SER A 111 8.19 -8.96 5.11
C SER A 111 7.69 -7.69 4.43
N ALA A 112 6.41 -7.34 4.61
CA ALA A 112 5.86 -6.09 4.08
C ALA A 112 6.58 -4.85 4.68
N SER A 113 6.85 -4.86 5.98
CA SER A 113 7.59 -3.78 6.65
C SER A 113 9.05 -3.71 6.18
N GLU A 114 9.74 -4.84 6.04
CA GLU A 114 11.12 -4.87 5.55
C GLU A 114 11.21 -4.38 4.10
N ILE A 115 10.24 -4.70 3.23
CA ILE A 115 10.19 -4.16 1.87
C ILE A 115 10.15 -2.62 1.90
N VAL A 116 9.34 -2.03 2.78
CA VAL A 116 9.27 -0.57 2.91
C VAL A 116 10.59 0.01 3.39
N LYS A 117 11.22 -0.54 4.44
CA LYS A 117 12.52 -0.09 4.93
C LYS A 117 13.60 -0.13 3.86
N PHE A 118 13.71 -1.25 3.15
CA PHE A 118 14.66 -1.40 2.06
C PHE A 118 14.39 -0.42 0.92
N ALA A 119 13.12 -0.18 0.57
CA ALA A 119 12.76 0.78 -0.46
C ALA A 119 13.15 2.21 -0.06
N VAL A 120 12.96 2.60 1.20
CA VAL A 120 13.44 3.88 1.74
C VAL A 120 14.98 3.95 1.66
N ARG A 121 15.67 2.88 2.03
CA ARG A 121 17.14 2.82 1.92
C ARG A 121 17.61 2.97 0.48
N GLN A 122 16.97 2.25 -0.45
CA GLN A 122 17.30 2.31 -1.88
C GLN A 122 17.00 3.68 -2.51
N SER A 123 16.06 4.45 -1.95
CA SER A 123 15.78 5.83 -2.39
C SER A 123 16.81 6.85 -1.93
N GLY A 124 17.95 6.42 -1.36
CA GLY A 124 19.07 7.28 -0.96
C GLY A 124 19.06 7.72 0.50
N LYS A 125 18.10 7.27 1.33
CA LYS A 125 18.09 7.60 2.76
C LYS A 125 19.08 6.72 3.52
N SER A 126 19.65 7.25 4.64
CA SER A 126 20.52 6.48 5.53
C SER A 126 19.75 5.34 6.22
N TRP A 127 20.46 4.31 6.69
CA TRP A 127 19.82 3.19 7.39
C TRP A 127 19.11 3.60 8.69
N PRO A 128 19.66 4.48 9.56
CA PRO A 128 18.93 4.95 10.74
C PRO A 128 17.60 5.62 10.41
N VAL A 129 17.52 6.35 9.29
CA VAL A 129 16.27 6.93 8.80
C VAL A 129 15.34 5.84 8.28
N ALA A 130 15.83 4.96 7.42
CA ALA A 130 15.03 3.89 6.83
C ALA A 130 14.44 2.93 7.88
N ALA A 131 15.16 2.67 8.96
CA ALA A 131 14.72 1.80 10.05
C ALA A 131 13.45 2.30 10.78
N GLN A 132 13.18 3.61 10.72
CA GLN A 132 11.97 4.21 11.31
C GLN A 132 10.71 3.95 10.48
N TYR A 133 10.85 3.53 9.23
CA TYR A 133 9.72 3.24 8.34
C TYR A 133 9.23 1.79 8.50
N SER A 134 7.98 1.60 8.15
CA SER A 134 7.33 0.27 8.16
C SER A 134 6.21 0.22 7.14
N GLY A 135 5.53 -0.92 7.00
CA GLY A 135 4.32 -1.01 6.19
C GLY A 135 3.23 -0.01 6.63
N HIS A 136 3.22 0.40 7.90
CA HIS A 136 2.29 1.40 8.41
C HIS A 136 2.59 2.82 7.91
N SER A 137 3.85 3.12 7.60
CA SER A 137 4.26 4.43 7.07
C SER A 137 3.62 4.76 5.72
N LEU A 138 3.34 3.77 4.88
CA LEU A 138 2.60 3.98 3.62
C LEU A 138 1.19 4.53 3.90
N ARG A 139 0.52 3.96 4.89
CA ARG A 139 -0.84 4.36 5.29
C ARG A 139 -0.86 5.75 5.92
N ILE A 140 0.12 6.07 6.77
CA ILE A 140 0.25 7.40 7.38
C ILE A 140 0.50 8.44 6.29
N GLY A 141 1.50 8.24 5.43
CA GLY A 141 1.82 9.17 4.36
C GLY A 141 0.66 9.39 3.39
N ALA A 142 -0.07 8.33 3.04
CA ALA A 142 -1.25 8.46 2.18
C ALA A 142 -2.35 9.30 2.83
N ALA A 143 -2.62 9.12 4.12
CA ALA A 143 -3.63 9.91 4.83
C ALA A 143 -3.24 11.39 4.90
N GLN A 144 -1.97 11.69 5.19
CA GLN A 144 -1.44 13.05 5.23
C GLN A 144 -1.50 13.72 3.85
N ASP A 145 -1.08 13.01 2.79
CA ASP A 145 -1.12 13.53 1.42
C ASP A 145 -2.56 13.79 0.94
N LEU A 146 -3.53 12.98 1.35
CA LEU A 146 -4.95 13.20 1.06
C LEU A 146 -5.46 14.47 1.75
N LEU A 147 -5.09 14.70 3.02
CA LEU A 147 -5.44 15.94 3.73
C LEU A 147 -4.84 17.17 3.03
N ILE A 148 -3.56 17.11 2.68
CA ILE A 148 -2.86 18.21 1.97
C ILE A 148 -3.53 18.50 0.61
N LYS A 149 -4.09 17.48 -0.05
CA LYS A 149 -4.85 17.63 -1.30
C LYS A 149 -6.27 18.15 -1.11
N GLY A 150 -6.67 18.49 0.10
CA GLY A 150 -7.98 19.09 0.40
C GLY A 150 -9.12 18.08 0.60
N HIS A 151 -8.83 16.77 0.71
CA HIS A 151 -9.87 15.81 1.07
C HIS A 151 -10.27 15.97 2.54
N ASP A 152 -11.58 15.90 2.80
CA ASP A 152 -12.08 15.98 4.17
C ASP A 152 -11.73 14.75 5.01
N THR A 153 -11.65 14.94 6.32
CA THR A 153 -11.23 13.90 7.27
C THR A 153 -12.16 12.69 7.27
N LEU A 154 -13.47 12.86 7.03
CA LEU A 154 -14.42 11.75 6.97
C LEU A 154 -14.18 10.89 5.72
N ALA A 155 -13.89 11.53 4.58
CA ALA A 155 -13.52 10.82 3.36
C ALA A 155 -12.23 10.01 3.57
N ILE A 156 -11.20 10.60 4.20
CA ILE A 156 -9.95 9.92 4.55
C ILE A 156 -10.21 8.76 5.51
N MET A 157 -11.03 9.00 6.54
CA MET A 157 -11.42 7.99 7.52
C MET A 157 -12.08 6.78 6.85
N ARG A 158 -13.05 7.00 5.95
CA ARG A 158 -13.72 5.94 5.19
C ARG A 158 -12.73 5.19 4.29
N ALA A 159 -11.93 5.91 3.52
CA ALA A 159 -10.95 5.32 2.60
C ALA A 159 -9.95 4.41 3.33
N GLY A 160 -9.49 4.79 4.51
CA GLY A 160 -8.58 4.00 5.33
C GLY A 160 -9.27 2.95 6.23
N GLY A 161 -10.60 3.04 6.42
CA GLY A 161 -11.33 2.17 7.35
C GLY A 161 -10.94 2.41 8.82
N TRP A 162 -10.81 3.68 9.21
CA TRP A 162 -10.75 4.07 10.62
C TRP A 162 -12.16 4.17 11.19
N ARG A 163 -12.32 3.77 12.45
CA ARG A 163 -13.63 3.75 13.13
C ARG A 163 -13.97 5.04 13.84
N SER A 164 -12.97 5.83 14.19
CA SER A 164 -13.16 7.10 14.91
C SER A 164 -12.28 8.19 14.32
N LEU A 165 -12.73 9.43 14.46
CA LEU A 165 -11.98 10.63 14.12
C LEU A 165 -10.68 10.72 14.93
N ASP A 166 -10.69 10.33 16.21
CA ASP A 166 -9.49 10.35 17.04
C ASP A 166 -8.39 9.45 16.48
N SER A 167 -8.78 8.27 15.97
CA SER A 167 -7.83 7.35 15.34
C SER A 167 -7.19 7.93 14.09
N VAL A 168 -7.93 8.65 13.25
CA VAL A 168 -7.36 9.25 12.04
C VAL A 168 -6.61 10.54 12.36
N ASN A 169 -7.10 11.35 13.28
CA ASN A 169 -6.45 12.59 13.72
C ASN A 169 -5.05 12.35 14.27
N GLY A 170 -4.83 11.21 14.98
CA GLY A 170 -3.52 10.80 15.42
C GLY A 170 -2.48 10.70 14.28
N TYR A 171 -2.90 10.39 13.05
CA TYR A 171 -2.05 10.34 11.87
C TYR A 171 -1.95 11.69 11.14
N LEU A 172 -3.02 12.50 11.17
CA LEU A 172 -3.11 13.75 10.44
C LEU A 172 -2.43 14.94 11.15
N LYS A 173 -2.28 14.89 12.47
CA LYS A 173 -1.72 15.98 13.28
C LYS A 173 -0.34 16.47 12.86
N PHE A 174 0.42 15.67 12.13
CA PHE A 174 1.75 16.04 11.61
C PHE A 174 1.74 16.37 10.12
N ALA A 175 0.57 16.42 9.47
CA ALA A 175 0.45 16.87 8.09
C ALA A 175 0.71 18.39 8.04
N GLU A 176 1.63 18.80 7.19
CA GLU A 176 1.86 20.22 6.91
C GLU A 176 0.72 20.73 6.01
N HIS A 177 -0.44 20.99 6.60
CA HIS A 177 -1.61 21.51 5.92
C HIS A 177 -1.86 22.96 6.32
N ASN A 178 -1.47 23.87 5.42
CA ASN A 178 -1.73 25.30 5.59
C ASN A 178 -3.14 25.64 5.06
N VAL A 179 -4.11 25.79 5.96
CA VAL A 179 -5.50 26.11 5.62
C VAL A 179 -5.67 27.47 4.96
N TRP A 180 -4.65 28.32 4.97
CA TRP A 180 -4.63 29.66 4.37
C TRP A 180 -3.96 29.69 2.98
N ALA A 181 -3.31 28.60 2.58
CA ALA A 181 -2.74 28.46 1.24
C ALA A 181 -3.84 27.95 0.29
N SER A 182 -4.48 28.86 -0.41
CA SER A 182 -5.43 28.59 -1.50
C SER A 182 -4.73 28.67 -2.85
#